data_7f906d7202e8f8ab4d6c1047e8593e8f
#
_entry.id   7f906d7202e8f8ab4d6c1047e8593e8f
#
_cell.length_a   1.000
_cell.length_b   1.000
_cell.length_c   1.000
_cell.angle_alpha   90.00
_cell.angle_beta   90.00
_cell.angle_gamma   90.00
#
_symmetry.space_group_name_H-M   'P 1'
#
loop_
_entity.id
_entity.type
_entity.pdbx_description
1 polymer ?
#
loop_
_entity_poly.entity_id
_entity_poly.type
_entity_poly.pdbx_seq_one_letter_code
_entity_poly.pdbx_strand_id
1 'polypeptide(L)'
;MLYWCGIREGELLALTPTDFDFEAGTVSISKSYQRLKGKDVITTPKTKKSNRVIKMPKFLCGEMEDYLKMFYSTGANERIFPVSKHYLHHEMDRGAKAAGVKRIRIHDLRHSHISLLIDMGFTALAIADRVGHESIDITYRYAHLFPTRQTEMADRLDMERKGA
;
A
#
# COMPACT_ATOMS: atom_id res chain seq x y z
N MET A 1 -3.91 -0.96 6.41
CA MET A 1 -3.82 -0.14 5.16
C MET A 1 -2.37 0.08 4.70
N LEU A 2 -1.51 0.80 5.43
CA LEU A 2 -0.13 1.14 4.98
C LEU A 2 0.71 -0.08 4.58
N TYR A 3 0.71 -1.11 5.40
CA TYR A 3 1.44 -2.36 5.13
C TYR A 3 0.72 -3.24 4.09
N TRP A 4 -0.57 -3.54 4.29
CA TRP A 4 -1.29 -4.52 3.46
C TRP A 4 -1.71 -4.01 2.07
N CYS A 5 -1.78 -2.70 1.87
CA CYS A 5 -2.05 -2.08 0.56
C CYS A 5 -0.85 -1.35 -0.02
N GLY A 6 0.21 -1.14 0.76
CA GLY A 6 1.41 -0.45 0.31
C GLY A 6 1.17 1.02 -0.06
N ILE A 7 0.11 1.65 0.46
CA ILE A 7 -0.23 3.04 0.16
C ILE A 7 0.70 4.02 0.89
N ARG A 8 0.80 5.23 0.37
CA ARG A 8 1.59 6.29 0.99
C ARG A 8 0.86 6.88 2.19
N GLU A 9 1.60 7.41 3.17
CA GLU A 9 1.04 8.05 4.37
C GLU A 9 0.03 9.15 4.03
N GLY A 10 0.35 10.01 3.06
CA GLY A 10 -0.56 11.07 2.61
C GLY A 10 -1.82 10.53 1.92
N GLU A 11 -1.71 9.40 1.20
CA GLU A 11 -2.85 8.71 0.58
C GLU A 11 -3.77 8.14 1.67
N LEU A 12 -3.22 7.47 2.68
CA LEU A 12 -3.98 6.98 3.84
C LEU A 12 -4.78 8.09 4.50
N LEU A 13 -4.12 9.20 4.84
CA LEU A 13 -4.72 10.33 5.55
C LEU A 13 -5.75 11.11 4.72
N ALA A 14 -5.82 10.88 3.41
CA ALA A 14 -6.81 11.49 2.51
C ALA A 14 -8.05 10.61 2.27
N LEU A 15 -8.05 9.35 2.74
CA LEU A 15 -9.15 8.42 2.49
C LEU A 15 -10.46 8.91 3.13
N THR A 16 -11.55 8.70 2.39
CA THR A 16 -12.93 8.98 2.78
C THR A 16 -13.76 7.70 2.63
N PRO A 17 -14.96 7.59 3.22
CA PRO A 17 -15.82 6.42 3.04
C PRO A 17 -16.10 6.08 1.57
N THR A 18 -16.26 7.09 0.71
CA THR A 18 -16.52 6.92 -0.72
C THR A 18 -15.37 6.32 -1.53
N ASP A 19 -14.17 6.21 -0.95
CA ASP A 19 -13.04 5.56 -1.63
C ASP A 19 -13.10 4.03 -1.55
N PHE A 20 -13.99 3.46 -0.72
CA PHE A 20 -14.13 2.02 -0.52
C PHE A 20 -15.32 1.46 -1.27
N ASP A 21 -15.09 0.34 -1.94
CA ASP A 21 -16.11 -0.54 -2.47
C ASP A 21 -15.95 -1.90 -1.78
N PHE A 22 -16.77 -2.15 -0.77
CA PHE A 22 -16.70 -3.37 0.04
C PHE A 22 -17.28 -4.58 -0.69
N GLU A 23 -18.21 -4.40 -1.61
CA GLU A 23 -18.73 -5.47 -2.46
C GLU A 23 -17.64 -5.96 -3.41
N ALA A 24 -17.00 -5.04 -4.12
CA ALA A 24 -15.84 -5.37 -4.94
C ALA A 24 -14.57 -5.64 -4.11
N GLY A 25 -14.53 -5.30 -2.81
CA GLY A 25 -13.36 -5.43 -1.95
C GLY A 25 -12.17 -4.58 -2.41
N THR A 26 -12.44 -3.35 -2.82
CA THR A 26 -11.42 -2.44 -3.37
C THR A 26 -11.35 -1.10 -2.63
N VAL A 27 -10.22 -0.43 -2.77
CA VAL A 27 -10.03 0.95 -2.34
C VAL A 27 -9.44 1.78 -3.47
N SER A 28 -10.02 2.94 -3.72
CA SER A 28 -9.58 3.91 -4.73
C SER A 28 -8.57 4.88 -4.11
N ILE A 29 -7.41 5.01 -4.72
CA ILE A 29 -6.35 5.93 -4.30
C ILE A 29 -6.27 7.06 -5.33
N SER A 30 -6.93 8.17 -5.05
CA SER A 30 -7.05 9.32 -5.94
C SER A 30 -6.69 10.66 -5.28
N LYS A 31 -6.29 10.63 -4.02
CA LYS A 31 -6.07 11.82 -3.20
C LYS A 31 -4.83 11.66 -2.31
N SER A 32 -4.25 12.79 -1.90
CA SER A 32 -3.18 12.82 -0.91
C SER A 32 -3.33 14.03 0.01
N TYR A 33 -3.20 13.77 1.31
CA TYR A 33 -3.24 14.79 2.35
C TYR A 33 -1.85 15.37 2.60
N GLN A 34 -1.82 16.68 2.75
CA GLN A 34 -0.66 17.45 3.21
C GLN A 34 -1.10 18.53 4.19
N ARG A 35 -0.20 18.92 5.09
CA ARG A 35 -0.41 20.11 5.94
C ARG A 35 0.59 21.18 5.53
N LEU A 36 0.10 22.25 4.92
CA LEU A 36 0.91 23.36 4.40
C LEU A 36 0.59 24.62 5.19
N LYS A 37 1.63 25.23 5.79
CA LYS A 37 1.46 26.48 6.57
C LYS A 37 0.31 26.41 7.62
N GLY A 38 0.21 25.26 8.30
CA GLY A 38 -0.82 25.03 9.32
C GLY A 38 -2.20 24.67 8.80
N LYS A 39 -2.44 24.67 7.48
CA LYS A 39 -3.72 24.31 6.84
C LYS A 39 -3.67 22.92 6.26
N ASP A 40 -4.75 22.18 6.41
CA ASP A 40 -4.95 20.88 5.80
C ASP A 40 -5.30 21.06 4.31
N VAL A 41 -4.57 20.38 3.44
CA VAL A 41 -4.74 20.46 1.99
C VAL A 41 -4.85 19.04 1.44
N ILE A 42 -5.91 18.79 0.69
CA ILE A 42 -6.08 17.57 -0.10
C ILE A 42 -5.70 17.90 -1.53
N THR A 43 -4.76 17.15 -2.07
CA THR A 43 -4.29 17.32 -3.46
C THR A 43 -4.63 16.08 -4.27
N THR A 44 -4.87 16.27 -5.56
CA THR A 44 -4.88 15.17 -6.52
C THR A 44 -3.44 14.68 -6.75
N PRO A 45 -3.23 13.41 -7.07
CA PRO A 45 -1.91 12.89 -7.40
C PRO A 45 -1.33 13.61 -8.62
N LYS A 46 -0.01 13.82 -8.59
CA LYS A 46 0.71 14.52 -9.67
C LYS A 46 0.71 13.75 -11.00
N THR A 47 0.49 12.45 -10.98
CA THR A 47 0.55 11.60 -12.18
C THR A 47 -0.65 10.68 -12.29
N LYS A 48 -0.99 10.31 -13.55
CA LYS A 48 -2.09 9.36 -13.83
C LYS A 48 -1.89 8.00 -13.16
N LYS A 49 -0.65 7.50 -13.06
CA LYS A 49 -0.31 6.22 -12.42
C LYS A 49 -0.49 6.23 -10.89
N SER A 50 -0.51 7.40 -10.28
CA SER A 50 -0.82 7.51 -8.85
C SER A 50 -2.30 7.30 -8.55
N ASN A 51 -3.19 7.54 -9.54
CA ASN A 51 -4.60 7.15 -9.46
C ASN A 51 -4.71 5.65 -9.76
N ARG A 52 -5.15 4.90 -8.78
CA ARG A 52 -5.24 3.44 -8.89
C ARG A 52 -6.31 2.88 -7.97
N VAL A 53 -6.83 1.73 -8.33
CA VAL A 53 -7.71 0.92 -7.49
C VAL A 53 -6.93 -0.28 -6.97
N ILE A 54 -6.97 -0.51 -5.68
CA ILE A 54 -6.25 -1.60 -5.02
C ILE A 54 -7.27 -2.61 -4.52
N LYS A 55 -7.13 -3.88 -4.92
CA LYS A 55 -7.85 -5.00 -4.31
C LYS A 55 -7.29 -5.24 -2.91
N MET A 56 -8.14 -5.13 -1.91
CA MET A 56 -7.77 -5.37 -0.51
C MET A 56 -7.82 -6.87 -0.16
N PRO A 57 -6.98 -7.35 0.75
CA PRO A 57 -7.19 -8.65 1.38
C PRO A 57 -8.55 -8.70 2.09
N LYS A 58 -9.22 -9.86 2.06
CA LYS A 58 -10.58 -10.00 2.62
C LYS A 58 -10.67 -9.58 4.10
N PHE A 59 -9.69 -10.00 4.91
CA PHE A 59 -9.67 -9.63 6.33
C PHE A 59 -9.61 -8.10 6.53
N LEU A 60 -8.82 -7.40 5.69
CA LEU A 60 -8.69 -5.94 5.77
C LEU A 60 -9.98 -5.24 5.33
N CYS A 61 -10.72 -5.80 4.36
CA CYS A 61 -12.06 -5.31 4.00
C CYS A 61 -12.98 -5.35 5.21
N GLY A 62 -13.05 -6.50 5.92
CA GLY A 62 -13.86 -6.65 7.12
C GLY A 62 -13.47 -5.67 8.23
N GLU A 63 -12.16 -5.57 8.53
CA GLU A 63 -11.66 -4.61 9.52
C GLU A 63 -12.01 -3.16 9.18
N MET A 64 -11.91 -2.77 7.90
CA MET A 64 -12.24 -1.41 7.47
C MET A 64 -13.73 -1.15 7.47
N GLU A 65 -14.54 -2.13 7.10
CA GLU A 65 -15.99 -2.03 7.16
C GLU A 65 -16.47 -1.86 8.62
N ASP A 66 -15.95 -2.67 9.54
CA ASP A 66 -16.29 -2.57 10.96
C ASP A 66 -15.77 -1.26 11.58
N TYR A 67 -14.57 -0.81 11.17
CA TYR A 67 -14.04 0.48 11.59
C TYR A 67 -14.97 1.63 11.16
N LEU A 68 -15.46 1.63 9.91
CA LEU A 68 -16.36 2.67 9.42
C LEU A 68 -17.72 2.65 10.13
N LYS A 69 -18.23 1.48 10.54
CA LYS A 69 -19.47 1.37 11.34
C LYS A 69 -19.37 2.00 12.72
N MET A 70 -18.16 2.19 13.28
CA MET A 70 -17.96 2.85 14.56
C MET A 70 -18.21 4.37 14.52
N PHE A 71 -18.26 4.96 13.34
CA PHE A 71 -18.48 6.40 13.17
C PHE A 71 -19.95 6.70 12.87
N TYR A 72 -20.64 7.28 13.85
CA TYR A 72 -22.09 7.60 13.76
C TYR A 72 -22.46 8.66 12.72
N SER A 73 -21.50 9.46 12.21
CA SER A 73 -21.80 10.58 11.30
C SER A 73 -20.60 11.06 10.48
N THR A 74 -19.72 10.20 10.05
CA THR A 74 -18.69 10.63 9.09
C THR A 74 -19.38 10.95 7.77
N GLY A 75 -19.33 12.21 7.35
CA GLY A 75 -19.83 12.61 6.03
C GLY A 75 -19.11 11.84 4.93
N ALA A 76 -19.82 11.52 3.85
CA ALA A 76 -19.30 10.69 2.74
C ALA A 76 -17.92 11.15 2.21
N ASN A 77 -17.64 12.45 2.32
CA ASN A 77 -16.39 13.08 1.86
C ASN A 77 -15.44 13.50 2.99
N GLU A 78 -15.73 13.13 4.23
CA GLU A 78 -14.84 13.41 5.35
C GLU A 78 -13.74 12.37 5.47
N ARG A 79 -12.56 12.83 5.93
CA ARG A 79 -11.42 11.93 6.13
C ARG A 79 -11.73 10.92 7.25
N ILE A 80 -11.58 9.63 6.94
CA ILE A 80 -11.78 8.56 7.94
C ILE A 80 -10.64 8.52 8.99
N PHE A 81 -9.50 9.11 8.67
CA PHE A 81 -8.36 9.27 9.60
C PHE A 81 -8.10 10.78 9.80
N PRO A 82 -8.88 11.48 10.66
CA PRO A 82 -8.75 12.93 10.90
C PRO A 82 -7.55 13.25 11.80
N VAL A 83 -6.44 12.59 11.58
CA VAL A 83 -5.18 12.74 12.32
C VAL A 83 -4.10 13.35 11.45
N SER A 84 -3.01 13.80 12.08
CA SER A 84 -1.84 14.33 11.39
C SER A 84 -0.80 13.25 11.13
N LYS A 85 0.16 13.53 10.23
CA LYS A 85 1.35 12.67 10.05
C LYS A 85 2.14 12.51 11.36
N HIS A 86 2.25 13.58 12.13
CA HIS A 86 2.95 13.53 13.41
C HIS A 86 2.32 12.52 14.38
N TYR A 87 1.00 12.44 14.41
CA TYR A 87 0.29 11.44 15.20
C TYR A 87 0.67 10.01 14.78
N LEU A 88 0.72 9.71 13.48
CA LEU A 88 1.12 8.39 13.00
C LEU A 88 2.56 8.04 13.39
N HIS A 89 3.47 9.01 13.33
CA HIS A 89 4.85 8.81 13.77
C HIS A 89 4.94 8.52 15.27
N HIS A 90 4.19 9.25 16.09
CA HIS A 90 4.12 9.02 17.53
C HIS A 90 3.56 7.63 17.86
N GLU A 91 2.48 7.20 17.17
CA GLU A 91 1.91 5.87 17.36
C GLU A 91 2.88 4.76 16.90
N MET A 92 3.67 4.98 15.86
CA MET A 92 4.72 4.05 15.45
C MET A 92 5.80 3.93 16.54
N ASP A 93 6.22 5.04 17.14
CA ASP A 93 7.21 5.05 18.23
C ASP A 93 6.66 4.29 19.45
N ARG A 94 5.41 4.56 19.83
CA ARG A 94 4.72 3.91 20.96
C ARG A 94 4.58 2.40 20.73
N GLY A 95 4.12 2.01 19.52
CA GLY A 95 3.93 0.60 19.16
C GLY A 95 5.24 -0.18 19.10
N ALA A 96 6.27 0.38 18.48
CA ALA A 96 7.59 -0.25 18.41
C ALA A 96 8.21 -0.46 19.80
N LYS A 97 8.10 0.55 20.68
CA LYS A 97 8.54 0.45 22.08
C LYS A 97 7.78 -0.62 22.85
N ALA A 98 6.45 -0.66 22.71
CA ALA A 98 5.61 -1.63 23.39
C ALA A 98 5.89 -3.08 22.95
N ALA A 99 6.17 -3.28 21.66
CA ALA A 99 6.51 -4.58 21.09
C ALA A 99 7.98 -4.99 21.26
N GLY A 100 8.85 -4.11 21.80
CA GLY A 100 10.27 -4.39 21.95
C GLY A 100 11.03 -4.56 20.63
N VAL A 101 10.51 -3.96 19.52
CA VAL A 101 11.11 -4.09 18.20
C VAL A 101 11.76 -2.77 17.75
N LYS A 102 12.71 -2.87 16.81
CA LYS A 102 13.34 -1.70 16.21
C LYS A 102 12.30 -0.83 15.53
N ARG A 103 12.31 0.47 15.85
CA ARG A 103 11.48 1.46 15.17
C ARG A 103 11.87 1.60 13.71
N ILE A 104 10.87 1.59 12.82
CA ILE A 104 11.01 1.87 11.39
C ILE A 104 10.22 3.12 11.01
N ARG A 105 10.53 3.75 9.88
CA ARG A 105 9.76 4.91 9.38
C ARG A 105 8.39 4.44 8.87
N ILE A 106 7.38 5.31 8.88
CA ILE A 106 6.05 4.99 8.31
C ILE A 106 6.16 4.54 6.85
N HIS A 107 7.04 5.18 6.07
CA HIS A 107 7.26 4.80 4.67
C HIS A 107 7.88 3.40 4.50
N ASP A 108 8.60 2.91 5.49
CA ASP A 108 9.21 1.57 5.46
C ASP A 108 8.15 0.46 5.49
N LEU A 109 6.91 0.73 5.97
CA LEU A 109 5.79 -0.20 5.83
C LEU A 109 5.45 -0.50 4.36
N ARG A 110 5.54 0.51 3.51
CA ARG A 110 5.38 0.33 2.06
C ARG A 110 6.57 -0.42 1.45
N HIS A 111 7.78 -0.16 1.90
CA HIS A 111 8.96 -0.95 1.48
C HIS A 111 8.80 -2.42 1.87
N SER A 112 8.35 -2.68 3.09
CA SER A 112 8.06 -4.04 3.58
C SER A 112 6.97 -4.74 2.76
N HIS A 113 5.91 -4.00 2.35
CA HIS A 113 4.89 -4.54 1.44
C HIS A 113 5.48 -4.96 0.09
N ILE A 114 6.32 -4.12 -0.51
CA ILE A 114 6.99 -4.42 -1.78
C ILE A 114 7.87 -5.67 -1.63
N SER A 115 8.69 -5.72 -0.57
CA SER A 115 9.57 -6.88 -0.30
C SER A 115 8.77 -8.17 -0.11
N LEU A 116 7.64 -8.10 0.61
CA LEU A 116 6.74 -9.25 0.78
C LEU A 116 6.18 -9.74 -0.56
N LEU A 117 5.73 -8.83 -1.43
CA LEU A 117 5.21 -9.22 -2.75
C LEU A 117 6.30 -9.84 -3.65
N ILE A 118 7.54 -9.36 -3.54
CA ILE A 118 8.69 -9.96 -4.24
C ILE A 118 8.94 -11.37 -3.73
N ASP A 119 8.96 -11.57 -2.41
CA ASP A 119 9.14 -12.88 -1.78
C ASP A 119 8.02 -13.86 -2.17
N MET A 120 6.79 -13.38 -2.30
CA MET A 120 5.65 -14.14 -2.82
C MET A 120 5.73 -14.43 -4.33
N GLY A 121 6.75 -13.95 -5.04
CA GLY A 121 7.00 -14.23 -6.45
C GLY A 121 6.26 -13.36 -7.45
N PHE A 122 5.67 -12.24 -7.04
CA PHE A 122 5.02 -11.32 -7.97
C PHE A 122 6.04 -10.55 -8.82
N THR A 123 5.66 -10.22 -10.05
CA THR A 123 6.53 -9.49 -10.98
C THR A 123 6.69 -8.02 -10.57
N ALA A 124 7.83 -7.43 -10.93
CA ALA A 124 8.10 -6.01 -10.70
C ALA A 124 7.01 -5.09 -11.31
N LEU A 125 6.45 -5.48 -12.46
CA LEU A 125 5.38 -4.73 -13.13
C LEU A 125 4.09 -4.74 -12.29
N ALA A 126 3.64 -5.91 -11.84
CA ALA A 126 2.44 -6.05 -11.02
C ALA A 126 2.58 -5.29 -9.69
N ILE A 127 3.76 -5.32 -9.09
CA ILE A 127 4.07 -4.58 -7.87
C ILE A 127 4.04 -3.07 -8.14
N ALA A 128 4.67 -2.60 -9.23
CA ALA A 128 4.69 -1.18 -9.61
C ALA A 128 3.26 -0.63 -9.81
N ASP A 129 2.40 -1.36 -10.50
CA ASP A 129 0.99 -0.99 -10.71
C ASP A 129 0.24 -0.91 -9.38
N ARG A 130 0.37 -1.92 -8.53
CA ARG A 130 -0.30 -1.96 -7.23
C ARG A 130 0.08 -0.78 -6.32
N VAL A 131 1.37 -0.47 -6.24
CA VAL A 131 1.84 0.60 -5.36
C VAL A 131 1.82 1.98 -6.03
N GLY A 132 1.57 2.07 -7.33
CA GLY A 132 1.54 3.33 -8.10
C GLY A 132 2.92 3.96 -8.23
N HIS A 133 3.90 3.19 -8.72
CA HIS A 133 5.18 3.73 -9.13
C HIS A 133 5.09 4.34 -10.54
N GLU A 134 5.62 5.54 -10.71
CA GLU A 134 5.65 6.24 -12.01
C GLU A 134 6.44 5.46 -13.06
N SER A 135 7.58 4.90 -12.64
CA SER A 135 8.45 4.05 -13.44
C SER A 135 8.67 2.72 -12.71
N ILE A 136 8.78 1.66 -13.50
CA ILE A 136 9.18 0.35 -13.01
C ILE A 136 10.58 0.38 -12.39
N ASP A 137 11.45 1.32 -12.80
CA ASP A 137 12.80 1.50 -12.26
C ASP A 137 12.78 1.72 -10.74
N ILE A 138 11.72 2.35 -10.22
CA ILE A 138 11.55 2.51 -8.77
C ILE A 138 11.40 1.14 -8.10
N THR A 139 10.70 0.20 -8.74
CA THR A 139 10.56 -1.17 -8.24
C THR A 139 11.85 -1.96 -8.41
N TYR A 140 12.62 -1.72 -9.46
CA TYR A 140 13.93 -2.35 -9.66
C TYR A 140 15.00 -1.94 -8.66
N ARG A 141 14.80 -0.90 -7.84
CA ARG A 141 15.67 -0.65 -6.67
C ARG A 141 15.67 -1.82 -5.68
N TYR A 142 14.66 -2.67 -5.75
CA TYR A 142 14.55 -3.92 -4.99
C TYR A 142 15.03 -5.14 -5.79
N ALA A 143 15.74 -4.95 -6.92
CA ALA A 143 16.14 -6.03 -7.81
C ALA A 143 16.93 -7.15 -7.09
N HIS A 144 17.71 -6.77 -6.08
CA HIS A 144 18.48 -7.71 -5.24
C HIS A 144 17.61 -8.66 -4.39
N LEU A 145 16.32 -8.36 -4.23
CA LEU A 145 15.36 -9.21 -3.52
C LEU A 145 14.65 -10.20 -4.45
N PHE A 146 14.70 -10.00 -5.78
CA PHE A 146 14.10 -10.94 -6.72
C PHE A 146 14.94 -12.21 -6.78
N PRO A 147 14.33 -13.40 -6.60
CA PRO A 147 15.06 -14.65 -6.66
C PRO A 147 15.63 -14.89 -8.06
N THR A 148 16.85 -15.42 -8.11
CA THR A 148 17.45 -15.90 -9.37
C THR A 148 16.81 -17.23 -9.74
N ARG A 149 16.07 -17.28 -10.83
CA ARG A 149 15.34 -18.47 -11.29
C ARG A 149 16.04 -19.21 -12.45
N GLN A 150 17.36 -19.10 -12.54
CA GLN A 150 18.11 -19.68 -13.65
C GLN A 150 17.96 -21.22 -13.73
N THR A 151 18.05 -21.89 -12.59
CA THR A 151 17.85 -23.36 -12.53
C THR A 151 16.42 -23.73 -12.90
N GLU A 152 15.42 -23.05 -12.33
CA GLU A 152 14.01 -23.29 -12.66
C GLU A 152 13.71 -23.06 -14.16
N MET A 153 14.31 -22.03 -14.77
CA MET A 153 14.20 -21.79 -16.21
C MET A 153 14.78 -22.95 -17.02
N ALA A 154 15.98 -23.41 -16.67
CA ALA A 154 16.63 -24.54 -17.35
C ALA A 154 15.78 -25.81 -17.23
N ASP A 155 15.32 -26.15 -16.03
CA ASP A 155 14.50 -27.32 -15.78
C ASP A 155 13.17 -27.29 -16.57
N ARG A 156 12.51 -26.14 -16.63
CA ARG A 156 11.28 -25.97 -17.42
C ARG A 156 11.53 -26.09 -18.92
N LEU A 157 12.62 -25.55 -19.43
CA LEU A 157 13.00 -25.71 -20.83
C LEU A 157 13.30 -27.20 -21.20
N ASP A 158 13.91 -27.94 -20.27
CA ASP A 158 14.14 -29.38 -20.45
C ASP A 158 12.81 -30.18 -20.44
N MET A 159 11.86 -29.80 -19.61
CA MET A 159 10.53 -30.41 -19.59
C MET A 159 9.78 -30.15 -20.89
N GLU A 160 9.78 -28.90 -21.38
CA GLU A 160 9.14 -28.54 -22.66
C GLU A 160 9.65 -29.35 -23.84
N ARG A 161 10.97 -29.51 -23.89
CA ARG A 161 11.63 -30.34 -24.93
C ARG A 161 11.21 -31.81 -24.88
N LYS A 162 10.96 -32.37 -23.69
CA LYS A 162 10.55 -33.78 -23.53
C LYS A 162 9.08 -34.01 -23.84
N GLY A 163 8.25 -32.95 -23.85
CA GLY A 163 6.83 -33.00 -24.18
C GLY A 163 6.52 -32.74 -25.66
N ALA A 164 7.50 -32.34 -26.44
CA ALA A 164 7.44 -32.19 -27.89
C ALA A 164 7.99 -33.42 -28.60
#